data_60b4c51538c6bbf8235ee576d8920ba8
#
_entry.id   60b4c51538c6bbf8235ee576d8920ba8
#
_cell.length_a   1.000
_cell.length_b   1.000
_cell.length_c   1.000
_cell.angle_alpha   90.00
_cell.angle_beta   90.00
_cell.angle_gamma   90.00
#
_symmetry.space_group_name_H-M   'P 1'
#
loop_
_entity.id
_entity.type
_entity.pdbx_description
1 polymer ?
#
loop_
_entity_poly.entity_id
_entity_poly.type
_entity_poly.pdbx_seq_one_letter_code
_entity_poly.pdbx_strand_id
1 'polypeptide(L)'
;MGIARKEETLSYSTQTVGGDELTRAKEANLINSLQGKSAGLVITPNSGGAGGASKILLRGNASMMGNNSPLIVIDGVPMQNNVAGQMDMDTGGATMMVDGSKESSDALSQLNPDDIESITVLKGANSAALYGSAASNGVLMITTKKGKEGQIRIDVSSSTTFETPLKLPKLQNRYGGLMTGSVENGFTMGSNSWGQRIDALGDEYFNPANSPYRLSRNPYDISDFYRVGSNFNNSVALSGGTKVAQTYFSYGNTTANGIVDTNKFMRHNISLRQSFSFFKDKLKIDISANYINQKTKNRPTGGTFFNPIYQLYTSPRNLDMNWYRKNYYDTEATWLSKKYDYIVSETGPDGLPTSVIQSGKESILFDKHYGKQVWYSDAINLNNPWWLINRMTSEEVINRTFGSIAANWQIIDGLNLQARIKYDYNERNDENRQYATTW
;
A
#
# COMPACT_ATOMS: atom_id res chain seq x y z
N MET A 1 11.33 -33.07 -1.41
CA MET A 1 10.42 -32.12 -0.76
C MET A 1 9.05 -32.78 -0.65
N GLY A 2 8.47 -32.82 0.51
CA GLY A 2 7.05 -33.09 0.70
C GLY A 2 6.59 -34.53 0.59
N ILE A 3 7.14 -35.41 1.43
CA ILE A 3 6.39 -36.61 1.81
C ILE A 3 5.19 -36.11 2.61
N ALA A 4 3.98 -36.33 2.10
CA ALA A 4 2.76 -36.00 2.83
C ALA A 4 2.73 -36.78 4.14
N ARG A 5 2.70 -36.09 5.28
CA ARG A 5 2.58 -36.69 6.63
C ARG A 5 1.30 -36.17 7.25
N LYS A 6 0.67 -37.02 8.02
CA LYS A 6 -0.49 -36.59 8.83
C LYS A 6 -0.03 -35.61 9.90
N GLU A 7 -0.84 -34.60 10.19
CA GLU A 7 -0.53 -33.54 11.15
C GLU A 7 -0.14 -34.12 12.54
N GLU A 8 -0.79 -35.17 12.96
CA GLU A 8 -0.53 -35.92 14.21
C GLU A 8 0.89 -36.51 14.28
N THR A 9 1.57 -36.71 13.15
CA THR A 9 2.92 -37.29 13.09
C THR A 9 4.02 -36.26 12.98
N LEU A 10 3.67 -34.95 13.01
CA LEU A 10 4.64 -33.86 12.91
C LEU A 10 5.21 -33.54 14.29
N SER A 11 6.52 -33.55 14.40
CA SER A 11 7.26 -33.16 15.62
C SER A 11 7.31 -31.63 15.84
N TYR A 12 6.55 -30.84 15.05
CA TYR A 12 6.57 -29.36 15.06
C TYR A 12 5.15 -28.79 15.00
N SER A 13 4.99 -27.62 15.61
CA SER A 13 3.70 -26.92 15.64
C SER A 13 3.36 -26.34 14.27
N THR A 14 2.29 -26.84 13.68
CA THR A 14 1.62 -26.26 12.51
C THR A 14 0.26 -25.74 12.95
N GLN A 15 -0.21 -24.73 12.27
CA GLN A 15 -1.56 -24.24 12.42
C GLN A 15 -2.13 -23.98 11.04
N THR A 16 -3.26 -24.60 10.74
CA THR A 16 -3.92 -24.48 9.45
C THR A 16 -5.22 -23.68 9.61
N VAL A 17 -5.43 -22.69 8.76
CA VAL A 17 -6.65 -21.90 8.66
C VAL A 17 -7.32 -22.28 7.35
N GLY A 18 -8.57 -22.69 7.41
CA GLY A 18 -9.36 -23.08 6.22
C GLY A 18 -9.80 -21.89 5.38
N GLY A 19 -10.00 -22.11 4.08
CA GLY A 19 -10.45 -21.08 3.14
C GLY A 19 -11.79 -20.44 3.53
N ASP A 20 -12.70 -21.22 4.09
CA ASP A 20 -14.02 -20.74 4.53
C ASP A 20 -13.91 -19.70 5.66
N GLU A 21 -12.89 -19.82 6.51
CA GLU A 21 -12.63 -18.83 7.56
C GLU A 21 -12.07 -17.53 6.99
N LEU A 22 -11.30 -17.60 5.90
CA LEU A 22 -10.72 -16.44 5.24
C LEU A 22 -11.75 -15.62 4.48
N THR A 23 -12.81 -16.28 4.00
CA THR A 23 -13.84 -15.65 3.16
C THR A 23 -15.01 -15.05 3.93
N ARG A 24 -15.08 -15.26 5.26
CA ARG A 24 -16.15 -14.67 6.10
C ARG A 24 -16.14 -13.14 6.16
N ALA A 25 -14.94 -12.54 6.17
CA ALA A 25 -14.75 -11.09 6.11
C ALA A 25 -13.67 -10.82 5.07
N LYS A 26 -14.09 -10.57 3.83
CA LYS A 26 -13.16 -10.35 2.72
C LYS A 26 -12.64 -8.93 2.75
N GLU A 27 -11.34 -8.79 2.84
CA GLU A 27 -10.62 -7.54 2.67
C GLU A 27 -9.91 -7.47 1.32
N ALA A 28 -9.51 -6.28 0.90
CA ALA A 28 -8.73 -6.10 -0.33
C ALA A 28 -7.39 -6.84 -0.27
N ASN A 29 -6.78 -6.93 0.92
CA ASN A 29 -5.60 -7.74 1.19
C ASN A 29 -5.99 -8.98 1.99
N LEU A 30 -5.78 -10.17 1.38
CA LEU A 30 -6.05 -11.47 1.99
C LEU A 30 -5.40 -11.65 3.37
N ILE A 31 -4.21 -11.13 3.57
CA ILE A 31 -3.44 -11.30 4.80
C ILE A 31 -4.18 -10.76 6.01
N ASN A 32 -4.90 -9.66 5.87
CA ASN A 32 -5.62 -9.06 6.98
C ASN A 32 -6.70 -9.99 7.55
N SER A 33 -7.27 -10.84 6.69
CA SER A 33 -8.26 -11.85 7.11
C SER A 33 -7.67 -12.95 8.00
N LEU A 34 -6.33 -13.09 8.08
CA LEU A 34 -5.63 -14.02 8.99
C LEU A 34 -5.41 -13.44 10.39
N GLN A 35 -5.63 -12.14 10.58
CA GLN A 35 -5.38 -11.49 11.87
C GLN A 35 -6.21 -12.16 12.98
N GLY A 36 -5.54 -12.55 14.07
CA GLY A 36 -6.17 -13.22 15.21
C GLY A 36 -6.51 -14.70 15.01
N LYS A 37 -6.31 -15.27 13.80
CA LYS A 37 -6.65 -16.68 13.50
C LYS A 37 -5.49 -17.65 13.69
N SER A 38 -4.26 -17.15 13.82
CA SER A 38 -3.08 -17.98 14.07
C SER A 38 -2.25 -17.45 15.21
N ALA A 39 -1.98 -18.30 16.21
CA ALA A 39 -1.15 -17.92 17.36
C ALA A 39 0.29 -17.57 16.92
N GLY A 40 0.85 -16.48 17.46
CA GLY A 40 2.20 -16.01 17.14
C GLY A 40 2.35 -15.39 15.73
N LEU A 41 1.28 -15.21 15.01
CA LEU A 41 1.20 -14.42 13.76
C LEU A 41 0.70 -13.03 14.10
N VAL A 42 1.53 -12.03 13.86
CA VAL A 42 1.18 -10.62 14.00
C VAL A 42 1.10 -10.01 12.61
N ILE A 43 -0.05 -9.43 12.30
CA ILE A 43 -0.29 -8.75 11.03
C ILE A 43 -0.57 -7.30 11.36
N THR A 44 0.23 -6.41 10.80
CA THR A 44 0.04 -4.97 10.93
C THR A 44 -0.33 -4.42 9.56
N PRO A 45 -1.60 -4.05 9.36
CA PRO A 45 -2.02 -3.37 8.13
C PRO A 45 -1.21 -2.09 7.96
N ASN A 46 -0.88 -1.81 6.73
CA ASN A 46 -0.15 -0.63 6.34
C ASN A 46 -1.10 0.57 6.17
N SER A 47 -0.55 1.78 6.29
CA SER A 47 -1.24 3.04 6.00
C SER A 47 -1.48 3.28 4.51
N GLY A 48 -1.00 2.40 3.62
CA GLY A 48 -1.07 2.52 2.16
C GLY A 48 -2.48 2.45 1.55
N GLY A 49 -3.53 2.42 2.37
CA GLY A 49 -4.92 2.43 1.91
C GLY A 49 -5.34 1.14 1.22
N ALA A 50 -6.32 1.23 0.31
CA ALA A 50 -6.83 0.06 -0.41
C ALA A 50 -5.73 -0.61 -1.24
N GLY A 51 -5.53 -1.92 -1.03
CA GLY A 51 -4.50 -2.72 -1.71
C GLY A 51 -3.07 -2.51 -1.19
N GLY A 52 -2.90 -1.82 -0.06
CA GLY A 52 -1.60 -1.70 0.62
C GLY A 52 -1.09 -3.04 1.14
N ALA A 53 0.24 -3.19 1.24
CA ALA A 53 0.88 -4.35 1.85
C ALA A 53 0.58 -4.41 3.34
N SER A 54 0.70 -5.57 3.94
CA SER A 54 0.64 -5.75 5.39
C SER A 54 1.95 -6.36 5.89
N LYS A 55 2.47 -5.81 6.97
CA LYS A 55 3.65 -6.38 7.63
C LYS A 55 3.24 -7.65 8.37
N ILE A 56 3.96 -8.72 8.07
CA ILE A 56 3.71 -10.04 8.66
C ILE A 56 4.90 -10.42 9.50
N LEU A 57 4.67 -10.74 10.77
CA LEU A 57 5.68 -11.23 11.67
C LEU A 57 5.25 -12.56 12.27
N LEU A 58 6.17 -13.53 12.27
CA LEU A 58 6.02 -14.79 12.99
C LEU A 58 6.95 -14.79 14.19
N ARG A 59 6.38 -14.86 15.41
CA ARG A 59 7.14 -14.84 16.69
C ARG A 59 7.92 -13.56 16.97
N GLY A 60 7.51 -12.41 16.38
CA GLY A 60 8.14 -11.12 16.58
C GLY A 60 9.33 -10.86 15.65
N ASN A 61 10.10 -9.81 15.93
CA ASN A 61 11.30 -9.45 15.17
C ASN A 61 12.49 -10.30 15.61
N ALA A 62 13.05 -11.06 14.69
CA ALA A 62 14.25 -11.87 14.92
C ALA A 62 15.54 -11.08 14.64
N SER A 63 15.48 -10.09 13.76
CA SER A 63 16.61 -9.23 13.37
C SER A 63 16.23 -7.75 13.51
N MET A 64 17.18 -6.94 13.98
CA MET A 64 17.02 -5.48 14.04
C MET A 64 17.26 -4.81 12.69
N MET A 65 18.09 -5.40 11.83
CA MET A 65 18.51 -4.81 10.55
C MET A 65 18.18 -5.67 9.34
N GLY A 66 17.60 -6.87 9.51
CA GLY A 66 17.28 -7.78 8.42
C GLY A 66 15.79 -7.97 8.22
N ASN A 67 15.43 -8.59 7.10
CA ASN A 67 14.06 -8.94 6.78
C ASN A 67 13.50 -9.92 7.81
N ASN A 68 12.40 -9.56 8.46
CA ASN A 68 11.68 -10.38 9.45
C ASN A 68 10.42 -11.05 8.88
N SER A 69 10.15 -10.87 7.60
CA SER A 69 8.97 -11.44 6.97
C SER A 69 9.12 -12.95 6.74
N PRO A 70 8.05 -13.74 6.92
CA PRO A 70 8.06 -15.16 6.60
C PRO A 70 8.12 -15.38 5.09
N LEU A 71 8.67 -16.53 4.70
CA LEU A 71 8.63 -16.98 3.31
C LEU A 71 7.19 -17.36 2.92
N ILE A 72 6.75 -16.88 1.78
CA ILE A 72 5.45 -17.21 1.20
C ILE A 72 5.64 -18.33 0.20
N VAL A 73 4.86 -19.40 0.36
CA VAL A 73 4.89 -20.56 -0.53
C VAL A 73 3.49 -20.86 -1.03
N ILE A 74 3.27 -20.76 -2.33
CA ILE A 74 1.97 -21.05 -2.95
C ILE A 74 2.09 -22.39 -3.71
N ASP A 75 1.31 -23.38 -3.32
CA ASP A 75 1.30 -24.72 -3.91
C ASP A 75 2.69 -25.36 -4.02
N GLY A 76 3.51 -25.13 -3.00
CA GLY A 76 4.89 -25.60 -2.96
C GLY A 76 5.87 -24.77 -3.80
N VAL A 77 5.45 -23.62 -4.33
CA VAL A 77 6.29 -22.65 -5.04
C VAL A 77 6.65 -21.51 -4.09
N PRO A 78 7.92 -21.33 -3.70
CA PRO A 78 8.34 -20.11 -3.01
C PRO A 78 8.12 -18.88 -3.90
N MET A 79 7.48 -17.88 -3.34
CA MET A 79 7.20 -16.63 -4.03
C MET A 79 8.18 -15.56 -3.57
N GLN A 80 8.64 -14.75 -4.51
CA GLN A 80 9.37 -13.53 -4.15
C GLN A 80 8.38 -12.51 -3.59
N ASN A 81 8.64 -12.08 -2.37
CA ASN A 81 7.85 -11.06 -1.69
C ASN A 81 8.73 -9.83 -1.44
N ASN A 82 9.15 -9.17 -2.51
CA ASN A 82 9.90 -7.93 -2.42
C ASN A 82 8.89 -6.78 -2.24
N VAL A 83 8.63 -6.42 -1.00
CA VAL A 83 7.81 -5.26 -0.67
C VAL A 83 8.73 -4.03 -0.65
N ALA A 84 8.79 -3.31 -1.77
CA ALA A 84 9.48 -2.03 -1.80
C ALA A 84 8.73 -1.03 -0.90
N GLY A 85 9.43 -0.29 -0.05
CA GLY A 85 8.85 0.71 0.82
C GLY A 85 8.36 0.20 2.19
N GLN A 86 8.45 -1.09 2.49
CA GLN A 86 8.43 -1.51 3.89
C GLN A 86 9.61 -0.86 4.61
N MET A 87 9.37 -0.26 5.78
CA MET A 87 10.45 0.30 6.61
C MET A 87 11.49 -0.78 6.91
N ASP A 88 12.39 -1.03 5.98
CA ASP A 88 13.68 -1.61 6.30
C ASP A 88 14.53 -0.47 6.84
N MET A 89 14.93 -0.57 8.09
CA MET A 89 15.90 0.34 8.72
C MET A 89 17.23 0.38 7.97
N ASP A 90 17.41 -0.47 6.97
CA ASP A 90 18.63 -0.64 6.21
C ASP A 90 18.91 0.51 5.22
N THR A 91 17.91 1.33 4.87
CA THR A 91 18.08 2.50 4.00
C THR A 91 18.10 3.83 4.73
N GLY A 92 18.55 3.86 5.98
CA GLY A 92 18.76 5.09 6.75
C GLY A 92 17.47 5.87 6.96
N GLY A 93 16.84 5.70 8.12
CA GLY A 93 15.53 6.28 8.49
C GLY A 93 15.33 7.79 8.31
N ALA A 94 16.34 8.54 7.85
CA ALA A 94 16.25 9.95 7.52
C ALA A 94 15.54 10.19 6.16
N THR A 95 15.77 9.38 5.16
CA THR A 95 15.14 9.52 3.83
C THR A 95 13.65 9.17 3.86
N MET A 96 13.23 8.23 4.69
CA MET A 96 11.81 7.87 4.83
C MET A 96 10.96 8.94 5.51
N MET A 97 11.53 9.71 6.43
CA MET A 97 10.80 10.84 7.05
C MET A 97 10.54 11.96 6.04
N VAL A 98 11.44 12.14 5.09
CA VAL A 98 11.41 13.25 4.13
C VAL A 98 10.72 12.87 2.83
N ASP A 99 10.99 11.68 2.29
CA ASP A 99 10.74 11.34 0.89
C ASP A 99 9.40 10.62 0.63
N GLY A 100 8.61 10.39 1.68
CA GLY A 100 7.27 9.84 1.53
C GLY A 100 7.25 8.54 0.73
N SER A 101 7.96 7.52 1.21
CA SER A 101 7.96 6.21 0.55
C SER A 101 6.54 5.67 0.40
N LYS A 102 6.21 5.27 -0.82
CA LYS A 102 4.95 4.59 -1.13
C LYS A 102 5.18 3.10 -0.95
N GLU A 103 4.48 2.52 0.00
CA GLU A 103 4.55 1.09 0.23
C GLU A 103 3.87 0.34 -0.92
N SER A 104 4.57 -0.61 -1.53
CA SER A 104 4.01 -1.43 -2.61
C SER A 104 3.08 -2.53 -2.09
N SER A 105 2.37 -3.19 -2.99
CA SER A 105 1.60 -4.40 -2.67
C SER A 105 2.52 -5.59 -2.41
N ASP A 106 2.12 -6.47 -1.50
CA ASP A 106 2.79 -7.74 -1.23
C ASP A 106 2.28 -8.87 -2.15
N ALA A 107 2.99 -10.00 -2.20
CA ALA A 107 2.60 -11.13 -3.03
C ALA A 107 1.26 -11.77 -2.60
N LEU A 108 0.86 -11.60 -1.34
CA LEU A 108 -0.39 -12.16 -0.81
C LEU A 108 -1.58 -11.27 -1.10
N SER A 109 -1.37 -9.93 -1.15
CA SER A 109 -2.40 -9.00 -1.57
C SER A 109 -2.84 -9.22 -3.01
N GLN A 110 -2.03 -9.94 -3.80
CA GLN A 110 -2.32 -10.25 -5.20
C GLN A 110 -3.24 -11.47 -5.37
N LEU A 111 -3.44 -12.29 -4.33
CA LEU A 111 -4.26 -13.50 -4.41
C LEU A 111 -5.74 -13.22 -4.19
N ASN A 112 -6.59 -14.02 -4.84
CA ASN A 112 -8.02 -14.03 -4.57
C ASN A 112 -8.31 -14.95 -3.36
N PRO A 113 -8.93 -14.45 -2.27
CA PRO A 113 -9.28 -15.27 -1.11
C PRO A 113 -10.15 -16.48 -1.44
N ASP A 114 -11.01 -16.37 -2.45
CA ASP A 114 -11.93 -17.45 -2.84
C ASP A 114 -11.23 -18.64 -3.49
N ASP A 115 -10.01 -18.47 -4.00
CA ASP A 115 -9.22 -19.54 -4.61
C ASP A 115 -8.43 -20.35 -3.58
N ILE A 116 -8.45 -19.96 -2.31
CA ILE A 116 -7.65 -20.60 -1.27
C ILE A 116 -8.42 -21.72 -0.61
N GLU A 117 -7.78 -22.89 -0.52
CA GLU A 117 -8.28 -24.04 0.23
C GLU A 117 -7.87 -23.93 1.69
N SER A 118 -6.58 -23.60 1.95
CA SER A 118 -6.06 -23.44 3.30
C SER A 118 -4.76 -22.63 3.32
N ILE A 119 -4.47 -22.04 4.49
CA ILE A 119 -3.17 -21.43 4.79
C ILE A 119 -2.60 -22.11 6.02
N THR A 120 -1.43 -22.72 5.86
CA THR A 120 -0.70 -23.38 6.94
C THR A 120 0.51 -22.55 7.36
N VAL A 121 0.59 -22.23 8.65
CA VAL A 121 1.69 -21.47 9.24
C VAL A 121 2.72 -22.46 9.80
N LEU A 122 3.91 -22.48 9.20
CA LEU A 122 5.05 -23.26 9.69
C LEU A 122 5.95 -22.37 10.54
N LYS A 123 6.11 -22.72 11.82
CA LYS A 123 6.83 -21.92 12.81
C LYS A 123 8.16 -22.59 13.17
N GLY A 124 9.25 -21.78 13.26
CA GLY A 124 10.52 -22.19 13.83
C GLY A 124 11.50 -22.87 12.86
N ALA A 125 12.52 -23.53 13.42
CA ALA A 125 13.66 -24.07 12.69
C ALA A 125 13.31 -25.11 11.63
N ASN A 126 12.16 -25.78 11.76
CA ASN A 126 11.70 -26.80 10.82
C ASN A 126 11.29 -26.22 9.46
N SER A 127 10.89 -24.94 9.41
CA SER A 127 10.67 -24.26 8.15
C SER A 127 11.96 -24.10 7.35
N ALA A 128 13.08 -23.80 8.04
CA ALA A 128 14.40 -23.72 7.43
C ALA A 128 14.91 -25.09 6.95
N ALA A 129 14.55 -26.18 7.61
CA ALA A 129 14.88 -27.53 7.16
C ALA A 129 14.20 -27.90 5.84
N LEU A 130 13.01 -27.34 5.56
CA LEU A 130 12.24 -27.61 4.34
C LEU A 130 12.60 -26.66 3.18
N TYR A 131 12.88 -25.39 3.48
CA TYR A 131 13.03 -24.33 2.49
C TYR A 131 14.36 -23.56 2.59
N GLY A 132 15.29 -24.01 3.43
CA GLY A 132 16.60 -23.40 3.62
C GLY A 132 16.55 -22.08 4.41
N SER A 133 17.59 -21.28 4.30
CA SER A 133 17.77 -20.00 5.03
C SER A 133 16.66 -18.97 4.73
N ALA A 134 16.08 -19.00 3.54
CA ALA A 134 14.97 -18.11 3.19
C ALA A 134 13.73 -18.27 4.08
N ALA A 135 13.62 -19.42 4.78
CA ALA A 135 12.53 -19.72 5.70
C ALA A 135 12.90 -19.58 7.18
N SER A 136 14.00 -18.90 7.51
CA SER A 136 14.46 -18.70 8.90
C SER A 136 13.40 -18.01 9.77
N ASN A 137 12.63 -17.09 9.19
CA ASN A 137 11.55 -16.36 9.86
C ASN A 137 10.20 -17.10 9.82
N GLY A 138 10.18 -18.38 9.37
CA GLY A 138 8.98 -19.18 9.19
C GLY A 138 8.43 -19.17 7.77
N VAL A 139 7.36 -19.93 7.55
CA VAL A 139 6.72 -20.08 6.23
C VAL A 139 5.21 -19.95 6.36
N LEU A 140 4.60 -19.19 5.44
CA LEU A 140 3.18 -19.23 5.15
C LEU A 140 2.95 -20.09 3.91
N MET A 141 2.42 -21.28 4.12
CA MET A 141 2.10 -22.24 3.06
C MET A 141 0.65 -22.07 2.63
N ILE A 142 0.43 -21.66 1.40
CA ILE A 142 -0.90 -21.45 0.82
C ILE A 142 -1.18 -22.60 -0.12
N THR A 143 -2.29 -23.26 0.12
CA THR A 143 -2.83 -24.29 -0.77
C THR A 143 -4.05 -23.72 -1.47
N THR A 144 -4.05 -23.75 -2.80
CA THR A 144 -5.19 -23.26 -3.57
C THR A 144 -6.15 -24.41 -3.91
N LYS A 145 -7.42 -24.08 -4.15
CA LYS A 145 -8.47 -25.03 -4.50
C LYS A 145 -8.13 -25.80 -5.76
N LYS A 146 -8.54 -27.07 -5.83
CA LYS A 146 -8.37 -27.98 -6.97
C LYS A 146 -9.72 -28.43 -7.48
N GLY A 147 -9.75 -28.93 -8.70
CA GLY A 147 -10.90 -29.66 -9.23
C GLY A 147 -11.20 -30.90 -8.36
N LYS A 148 -12.46 -31.24 -8.27
CA LYS A 148 -12.94 -32.44 -7.57
C LYS A 148 -13.65 -33.34 -8.54
N GLU A 149 -13.55 -34.67 -8.29
CA GLU A 149 -14.36 -35.64 -9.02
C GLU A 149 -15.84 -35.39 -8.76
N GLY A 150 -16.68 -35.46 -9.80
CA GLY A 150 -18.12 -35.30 -9.72
C GLY A 150 -18.69 -34.34 -10.76
N GLN A 151 -19.92 -33.93 -10.51
CA GLN A 151 -20.62 -32.99 -11.37
C GLN A 151 -19.96 -31.61 -11.33
N ILE A 152 -20.13 -30.85 -12.42
CA ILE A 152 -19.68 -29.48 -12.51
C ILE A 152 -20.40 -28.66 -11.43
N ARG A 153 -19.62 -27.99 -10.60
CA ARG A 153 -20.06 -27.06 -9.58
C ARG A 153 -19.62 -25.66 -9.97
N ILE A 154 -20.54 -24.71 -9.88
CA ILE A 154 -20.30 -23.30 -10.08
C ILE A 154 -20.50 -22.60 -8.73
N ASP A 155 -19.46 -21.94 -8.25
CA ASP A 155 -19.50 -21.13 -7.03
C ASP A 155 -19.43 -19.66 -7.44
N VAL A 156 -20.41 -18.85 -7.03
CA VAL A 156 -20.43 -17.39 -7.26
C VAL A 156 -20.41 -16.71 -5.90
N SER A 157 -19.51 -15.77 -5.75
CA SER A 157 -19.36 -15.00 -4.52
C SER A 157 -19.30 -13.52 -4.81
N SER A 158 -20.07 -12.73 -4.05
CA SER A 158 -20.03 -11.28 -4.10
C SER A 158 -20.04 -10.73 -2.68
N SER A 159 -19.12 -9.81 -2.38
CA SER A 159 -19.01 -9.17 -1.07
C SER A 159 -18.80 -7.68 -1.25
N THR A 160 -19.53 -6.89 -0.49
CA THR A 160 -19.40 -5.44 -0.44
C THR A 160 -19.11 -5.00 0.99
N THR A 161 -18.07 -4.21 1.17
CA THR A 161 -17.69 -3.66 2.48
C THR A 161 -17.58 -2.15 2.37
N PHE A 162 -18.09 -1.43 3.37
CA PHE A 162 -17.92 0.01 3.53
C PHE A 162 -17.02 0.27 4.75
N GLU A 163 -16.09 1.21 4.59
CA GLU A 163 -15.07 1.50 5.58
C GLU A 163 -15.13 2.96 5.99
N THR A 164 -15.06 3.22 7.30
CA THR A 164 -14.94 4.58 7.86
C THR A 164 -13.88 4.59 8.94
N PRO A 165 -13.20 5.72 9.18
CA PRO A 165 -12.26 5.81 10.30
C PRO A 165 -12.95 5.51 11.63
N LEU A 166 -12.49 4.50 12.35
CA LEU A 166 -13.07 4.11 13.63
C LEU A 166 -12.81 5.17 14.72
N LYS A 167 -11.61 5.76 14.72
CA LYS A 167 -11.19 6.74 15.71
C LYS A 167 -10.20 7.71 15.08
N LEU A 168 -10.47 8.99 15.24
CA LEU A 168 -9.60 10.08 14.85
C LEU A 168 -8.99 10.75 16.09
N PRO A 169 -7.78 11.34 15.99
CA PRO A 169 -7.20 12.12 17.05
C PRO A 169 -8.10 13.28 17.43
N LYS A 170 -8.25 13.51 18.73
CA LYS A 170 -8.93 14.71 19.23
C LYS A 170 -7.96 15.87 19.21
N LEU A 171 -8.18 16.83 18.32
CA LEU A 171 -7.39 18.04 18.25
C LEU A 171 -8.00 19.11 19.14
N GLN A 172 -7.15 20.00 19.66
CA GLN A 172 -7.60 21.19 20.37
C GLN A 172 -8.21 22.20 19.39
N ASN A 173 -9.21 22.99 19.80
CA ASN A 173 -9.93 23.96 18.98
C ASN A 173 -9.94 25.37 19.58
N ARG A 174 -9.05 25.65 20.55
CA ARG A 174 -9.00 26.93 21.25
C ARG A 174 -7.92 27.88 20.73
N TYR A 175 -6.79 27.32 20.27
CA TYR A 175 -5.62 28.07 19.84
C TYR A 175 -5.38 27.83 18.34
N GLY A 176 -5.01 28.90 17.64
CA GLY A 176 -4.62 28.86 16.24
C GLY A 176 -3.10 28.94 16.04
N GLY A 177 -2.65 29.24 14.85
CA GLY A 177 -1.26 29.59 14.56
C GLY A 177 -0.87 30.88 15.25
N LEU A 178 0.41 31.03 15.60
CA LEU A 178 0.94 32.26 16.11
C LEU A 178 0.88 33.34 15.01
N MET A 179 0.06 34.35 15.22
CA MET A 179 -0.05 35.50 14.33
C MET A 179 0.82 36.64 14.85
N THR A 180 1.69 37.16 13.99
CA THR A 180 2.53 38.33 14.28
C THR A 180 2.43 39.32 13.13
N GLY A 181 2.70 40.60 13.39
CA GLY A 181 2.58 41.68 12.43
C GLY A 181 1.40 42.61 12.64
N SER A 182 1.10 43.45 11.69
CA SER A 182 -0.01 44.40 11.72
C SER A 182 -0.62 44.54 10.32
N VAL A 183 -1.76 45.27 10.21
CA VAL A 183 -2.40 45.58 8.93
C VAL A 183 -1.44 46.35 8.03
N GLU A 184 -0.61 47.24 8.59
CA GLU A 184 0.34 48.07 7.82
C GLU A 184 1.55 47.28 7.34
N ASN A 185 2.07 46.38 8.16
CA ASN A 185 3.30 45.63 7.88
C ASN A 185 3.04 44.19 7.37
N GLY A 186 1.77 43.81 7.22
CA GLY A 186 1.34 42.45 6.90
C GLY A 186 1.41 41.51 8.11
N PHE A 187 0.73 40.41 7.99
CA PHE A 187 0.71 39.35 9.02
C PHE A 187 1.58 38.17 8.59
N THR A 188 2.27 37.57 9.56
CA THR A 188 2.92 36.27 9.44
C THR A 188 2.26 35.27 10.37
N MET A 189 2.24 33.99 9.98
CA MET A 189 1.62 32.94 10.77
C MET A 189 2.58 31.76 10.95
N GLY A 190 2.72 31.34 12.21
CA GLY A 190 3.48 30.15 12.56
C GLY A 190 2.77 28.86 12.13
N SER A 191 3.54 27.80 11.90
CA SER A 191 3.07 26.51 11.40
C SER A 191 2.43 25.60 12.45
N ASN A 192 2.35 26.02 13.71
CA ASN A 192 1.77 25.23 14.78
C ASN A 192 0.46 25.85 15.31
N SER A 193 -0.26 25.11 16.16
CA SER A 193 -1.55 25.51 16.73
C SER A 193 -1.46 25.91 18.21
N TRP A 194 -0.37 26.55 18.64
CA TRP A 194 -0.14 27.00 20.01
C TRP A 194 0.13 28.50 20.08
N GLY A 195 -0.48 29.26 19.16
CA GLY A 195 -0.43 30.72 19.14
C GLY A 195 -1.55 31.37 19.96
N GLN A 196 -2.20 32.39 19.42
CA GLN A 196 -3.29 33.09 20.10
C GLN A 196 -4.57 32.26 20.17
N ARG A 197 -5.41 32.58 21.12
CA ARG A 197 -6.78 32.05 21.19
C ARG A 197 -7.57 32.54 19.97
N ILE A 198 -8.27 31.63 19.31
CA ILE A 198 -9.03 31.93 18.08
C ILE A 198 -10.14 32.96 18.37
N ASP A 199 -10.80 32.82 19.51
CA ASP A 199 -11.87 33.75 19.94
C ASP A 199 -11.37 35.13 20.38
N ALA A 200 -10.09 35.27 20.69
CA ALA A 200 -9.46 36.53 21.05
C ALA A 200 -8.84 37.28 19.88
N LEU A 201 -8.77 36.67 18.67
CA LEU A 201 -8.30 37.36 17.49
C LEU A 201 -9.30 38.37 16.98
N GLY A 202 -8.82 39.59 16.67
CA GLY A 202 -9.63 40.66 16.08
C GLY A 202 -10.15 40.32 14.68
N ASP A 203 -11.17 41.01 14.20
CA ASP A 203 -11.79 40.79 12.89
C ASP A 203 -10.83 41.10 11.74
N GLU A 204 -9.84 41.96 11.97
CA GLU A 204 -8.80 42.30 11.03
C GLU A 204 -8.00 41.09 10.51
N TYR A 205 -7.79 40.07 11.36
CA TYR A 205 -7.10 38.83 11.00
C TYR A 205 -7.91 37.93 10.06
N PHE A 206 -9.23 38.03 10.12
CA PHE A 206 -10.14 37.23 9.30
C PHE A 206 -10.54 37.93 7.99
N ASN A 207 -10.14 39.20 7.83
CA ASN A 207 -10.41 39.95 6.60
C ASN A 207 -9.39 39.57 5.51
N PRO A 208 -9.82 38.96 4.39
CA PRO A 208 -8.93 38.60 3.29
C PRO A 208 -8.19 39.76 2.64
N ALA A 209 -8.69 41.00 2.78
CA ALA A 209 -8.04 42.22 2.24
C ALA A 209 -6.79 42.59 3.06
N ASN A 210 -6.76 42.23 4.35
CA ASN A 210 -5.69 42.61 5.27
C ASN A 210 -4.68 41.48 5.51
N SER A 211 -5.05 40.25 5.18
CA SER A 211 -4.22 39.06 5.46
C SER A 211 -4.11 38.17 4.22
N PRO A 212 -2.91 37.71 3.88
CA PRO A 212 -2.72 36.72 2.83
C PRO A 212 -3.29 35.35 3.19
N TYR A 213 -3.61 35.15 4.48
CA TYR A 213 -4.12 33.90 5.01
C TYR A 213 -5.65 33.86 4.98
N ARG A 214 -6.20 32.69 4.67
CA ARG A 214 -7.62 32.43 4.80
C ARG A 214 -7.87 31.77 6.16
N LEU A 215 -8.41 32.51 7.08
CA LEU A 215 -8.64 32.09 8.45
C LEU A 215 -10.12 31.89 8.73
N SER A 216 -10.43 31.00 9.69
CA SER A 216 -11.77 30.72 10.17
C SER A 216 -11.79 30.77 11.71
N ARG A 217 -12.86 31.31 12.27
CA ARG A 217 -13.14 31.21 13.71
C ARG A 217 -13.57 29.79 14.14
N ASN A 218 -14.04 29.00 13.17
CA ASN A 218 -14.48 27.64 13.37
C ASN A 218 -13.39 26.67 12.88
N PRO A 219 -12.68 26.00 13.80
CA PRO A 219 -11.70 24.98 13.44
C PRO A 219 -12.32 23.87 12.59
N TYR A 220 -11.60 23.45 11.56
CA TYR A 220 -12.02 22.40 10.66
C TYR A 220 -12.17 21.05 11.37
N ASP A 221 -13.27 20.34 11.14
CA ASP A 221 -13.40 18.96 11.58
C ASP A 221 -12.60 18.03 10.65
N ILE A 222 -11.59 17.39 11.21
CA ILE A 222 -10.71 16.51 10.44
C ILE A 222 -11.44 15.29 9.86
N SER A 223 -12.63 14.94 10.39
CA SER A 223 -13.45 13.87 9.84
C SER A 223 -13.94 14.18 8.42
N ASP A 224 -14.13 15.46 8.08
CA ASP A 224 -14.57 15.91 6.75
C ASP A 224 -13.54 15.73 5.64
N PHE A 225 -12.29 15.41 5.99
CA PHE A 225 -11.27 15.04 5.02
C PHE A 225 -11.45 13.63 4.48
N TYR A 226 -12.03 12.76 5.28
CA TYR A 226 -12.23 11.37 4.92
C TYR A 226 -13.58 11.15 4.26
N ARG A 227 -13.64 10.16 3.41
CA ARG A 227 -14.89 9.65 2.82
C ARG A 227 -15.18 8.24 3.31
N VAL A 228 -16.35 7.76 3.01
CA VAL A 228 -16.67 6.33 3.14
C VAL A 228 -15.90 5.58 2.05
N GLY A 229 -14.98 4.73 2.47
CA GLY A 229 -14.32 3.77 1.59
C GLY A 229 -15.29 2.66 1.17
N SER A 230 -15.00 2.01 0.06
CA SER A 230 -15.81 0.89 -0.44
C SER A 230 -14.90 -0.20 -1.02
N ASN A 231 -15.26 -1.45 -0.81
CA ASN A 231 -14.54 -2.60 -1.35
C ASN A 231 -15.56 -3.62 -1.89
N PHE A 232 -15.47 -3.89 -3.18
CA PHE A 232 -16.30 -4.84 -3.92
C PHE A 232 -15.44 -6.02 -4.36
N ASN A 233 -15.71 -7.21 -3.84
CA ASN A 233 -15.06 -8.45 -4.23
C ASN A 233 -16.08 -9.36 -4.90
N ASN A 234 -15.85 -9.69 -6.15
CA ASN A 234 -16.69 -10.60 -6.92
C ASN A 234 -15.84 -11.75 -7.45
N SER A 235 -16.34 -12.95 -7.37
CA SER A 235 -15.67 -14.10 -7.93
C SER A 235 -16.65 -15.14 -8.49
N VAL A 236 -16.19 -15.83 -9.50
CA VAL A 236 -16.88 -17.01 -10.04
C VAL A 236 -15.84 -18.12 -10.18
N ALA A 237 -16.18 -19.31 -9.70
CA ALA A 237 -15.34 -20.48 -9.82
C ALA A 237 -16.14 -21.65 -10.39
N LEU A 238 -15.48 -22.44 -11.22
CA LEU A 238 -16.00 -23.65 -11.83
C LEU A 238 -15.09 -24.81 -11.44
N SER A 239 -15.65 -25.85 -10.86
CA SER A 239 -14.90 -27.06 -10.48
C SER A 239 -15.67 -28.30 -10.89
N GLY A 240 -14.96 -29.33 -11.33
CA GLY A 240 -15.57 -30.59 -11.70
C GLY A 240 -14.58 -31.51 -12.39
N GLY A 241 -15.02 -32.69 -12.72
CA GLY A 241 -14.19 -33.64 -13.48
C GLY A 241 -14.50 -35.10 -13.19
N THR A 242 -13.67 -35.94 -13.77
CA THR A 242 -13.70 -37.39 -13.63
C THR A 242 -12.53 -37.87 -12.75
N LYS A 243 -12.44 -39.18 -12.49
CA LYS A 243 -11.26 -39.79 -11.85
C LYS A 243 -9.96 -39.50 -12.62
N VAL A 244 -10.05 -39.36 -13.95
CA VAL A 244 -8.89 -39.20 -14.82
C VAL A 244 -8.50 -37.73 -14.97
N ALA A 245 -9.47 -36.82 -15.02
CA ALA A 245 -9.22 -35.40 -15.26
C ALA A 245 -10.13 -34.54 -14.37
N GLN A 246 -9.52 -33.63 -13.61
CA GLN A 246 -10.24 -32.71 -12.71
C GLN A 246 -9.77 -31.29 -12.99
N THR A 247 -10.73 -30.39 -13.16
CA THR A 247 -10.52 -29.01 -13.53
C THR A 247 -11.07 -28.08 -12.43
N TYR A 248 -10.31 -27.06 -12.12
CA TYR A 248 -10.73 -25.86 -11.41
C TYR A 248 -10.37 -24.64 -12.23
N PHE A 249 -11.32 -23.77 -12.44
CA PHE A 249 -11.13 -22.46 -13.10
C PHE A 249 -11.82 -21.40 -12.26
N SER A 250 -11.16 -20.25 -12.08
CA SER A 250 -11.81 -19.12 -11.41
C SER A 250 -11.43 -17.79 -12.05
N TYR A 251 -12.35 -16.85 -11.91
CA TYR A 251 -12.13 -15.43 -12.16
C TYR A 251 -12.57 -14.64 -10.95
N GLY A 252 -11.69 -13.75 -10.47
CA GLY A 252 -11.97 -12.82 -9.38
C GLY A 252 -11.73 -11.37 -9.80
N ASN A 253 -12.59 -10.48 -9.32
CA ASN A 253 -12.42 -9.04 -9.45
C ASN A 253 -12.56 -8.39 -8.07
N THR A 254 -11.60 -7.54 -7.72
CA THR A 254 -11.67 -6.68 -6.55
C THR A 254 -11.56 -5.23 -7.00
N THR A 255 -12.50 -4.38 -6.58
CA THR A 255 -12.46 -2.94 -6.80
C THR A 255 -12.68 -2.24 -5.48
N ALA A 256 -11.74 -1.37 -5.07
CA ALA A 256 -11.85 -0.64 -3.84
C ALA A 256 -11.54 0.85 -4.01
N ASN A 257 -12.24 1.67 -3.24
CA ASN A 257 -11.96 3.08 -3.05
C ASN A 257 -11.57 3.28 -1.58
N GLY A 258 -10.41 3.86 -1.33
CA GLY A 258 -9.94 4.12 0.02
C GLY A 258 -10.72 5.24 0.72
N ILE A 259 -10.53 5.36 2.03
CA ILE A 259 -11.10 6.43 2.87
C ILE A 259 -10.50 7.81 2.59
N VAL A 260 -9.30 7.88 2.03
CA VAL A 260 -8.72 9.11 1.49
C VAL A 260 -9.14 9.24 0.03
N ASP A 261 -9.61 10.43 -0.35
CA ASP A 261 -10.06 10.65 -1.71
C ASP A 261 -8.94 10.39 -2.74
N THR A 262 -9.34 10.07 -3.98
CA THR A 262 -8.46 9.70 -5.11
C THR A 262 -7.75 8.33 -4.99
N ASN A 263 -7.64 7.74 -3.80
CA ASN A 263 -7.09 6.39 -3.66
C ASN A 263 -8.05 5.34 -4.25
N LYS A 264 -7.56 4.57 -5.22
CA LYS A 264 -8.33 3.52 -5.92
C LYS A 264 -7.48 2.27 -6.11
N PHE A 265 -8.13 1.13 -5.99
CA PHE A 265 -7.53 -0.18 -6.20
C PHE A 265 -8.43 -1.02 -7.09
N MET A 266 -7.83 -1.72 -8.03
CA MET A 266 -8.52 -2.68 -8.90
C MET A 266 -7.61 -3.88 -9.13
N ARG A 267 -8.16 -5.08 -9.07
CA ARG A 267 -7.44 -6.33 -9.31
C ARG A 267 -8.33 -7.32 -10.05
N HIS A 268 -7.74 -7.97 -11.04
CA HIS A 268 -8.30 -9.11 -11.75
C HIS A 268 -7.41 -10.32 -11.54
N ASN A 269 -8.00 -11.44 -11.16
CA ASN A 269 -7.33 -12.71 -10.98
C ASN A 269 -7.98 -13.75 -11.89
N ILE A 270 -7.16 -14.51 -12.60
CA ILE A 270 -7.58 -15.70 -13.34
C ILE A 270 -6.75 -16.87 -12.83
N SER A 271 -7.39 -17.95 -12.41
CA SER A 271 -6.74 -19.17 -11.96
C SER A 271 -7.24 -20.37 -12.75
N LEU A 272 -6.32 -21.20 -13.19
CA LEU A 272 -6.61 -22.50 -13.82
C LEU A 272 -5.80 -23.58 -13.11
N ARG A 273 -6.50 -24.66 -12.73
CA ARG A 273 -5.86 -25.87 -12.26
C ARG A 273 -6.44 -27.06 -12.98
N GLN A 274 -5.54 -27.92 -13.45
CA GLN A 274 -5.86 -29.14 -14.13
C GLN A 274 -5.04 -30.27 -13.52
N SER A 275 -5.73 -31.30 -13.02
CA SER A 275 -5.12 -32.53 -12.51
C SER A 275 -5.49 -33.68 -13.42
N PHE A 276 -4.49 -34.49 -13.80
CA PHE A 276 -4.69 -35.74 -14.53
C PHE A 276 -4.16 -36.90 -13.73
N SER A 277 -4.88 -38.03 -13.81
CA SER A 277 -4.48 -39.30 -13.18
C SER A 277 -4.52 -40.41 -14.22
N PHE A 278 -3.38 -41.06 -14.44
CA PHE A 278 -3.21 -42.14 -15.40
C PHE A 278 -2.72 -43.41 -14.73
N PHE A 279 -2.89 -44.56 -15.42
CA PHE A 279 -2.39 -45.87 -15.00
C PHE A 279 -2.87 -46.27 -13.59
N LYS A 280 -4.17 -46.14 -13.29
CA LYS A 280 -4.77 -46.39 -11.98
C LYS A 280 -4.06 -45.62 -10.85
N ASP A 281 -3.94 -44.31 -11.04
CA ASP A 281 -3.33 -43.35 -10.12
C ASP A 281 -1.79 -43.47 -9.97
N LYS A 282 -1.10 -44.28 -10.76
CA LYS A 282 0.35 -44.36 -10.71
C LYS A 282 1.08 -43.15 -11.28
N LEU A 283 0.49 -42.45 -12.24
CA LEU A 283 1.03 -41.19 -12.78
C LEU A 283 0.02 -40.08 -12.57
N LYS A 284 0.39 -39.08 -11.77
CA LYS A 284 -0.39 -37.86 -11.54
C LYS A 284 0.34 -36.65 -12.10
N ILE A 285 -0.38 -35.87 -12.91
CA ILE A 285 0.13 -34.61 -13.48
C ILE A 285 -0.77 -33.49 -12.99
N ASP A 286 -0.19 -32.53 -12.28
CA ASP A 286 -0.85 -31.32 -11.81
C ASP A 286 -0.31 -30.12 -12.56
N ILE A 287 -1.19 -29.33 -13.17
CA ILE A 287 -0.88 -28.10 -13.90
C ILE A 287 -1.59 -26.96 -13.18
N SER A 288 -0.87 -25.89 -12.90
CA SER A 288 -1.44 -24.64 -12.39
C SER A 288 -0.97 -23.46 -13.23
N ALA A 289 -1.88 -22.54 -13.52
CA ALA A 289 -1.59 -21.27 -14.17
C ALA A 289 -2.44 -20.17 -13.52
N ASN A 290 -1.80 -19.06 -13.19
CA ASN A 290 -2.44 -17.92 -12.57
C ASN A 290 -1.99 -16.66 -13.30
N TYR A 291 -2.94 -15.76 -13.57
CA TYR A 291 -2.68 -14.43 -14.09
C TYR A 291 -3.33 -13.38 -13.20
N ILE A 292 -2.58 -12.34 -12.89
CA ILE A 292 -3.01 -11.24 -12.03
C ILE A 292 -2.69 -9.95 -12.76
N ASN A 293 -3.71 -9.10 -12.90
CA ASN A 293 -3.55 -7.71 -13.26
C ASN A 293 -4.06 -6.85 -12.09
N GLN A 294 -3.19 -6.03 -11.54
CA GLN A 294 -3.51 -5.16 -10.42
C GLN A 294 -3.13 -3.73 -10.74
N LYS A 295 -4.03 -2.80 -10.44
CA LYS A 295 -3.82 -1.38 -10.62
C LYS A 295 -4.16 -0.64 -9.34
N THR A 296 -3.21 0.16 -8.86
CA THR A 296 -3.41 1.01 -7.67
C THR A 296 -3.13 2.45 -8.04
N LYS A 297 -4.07 3.35 -7.70
CA LYS A 297 -3.91 4.80 -7.92
C LYS A 297 -3.85 5.52 -6.58
N ASN A 298 -2.99 6.54 -6.53
CA ASN A 298 -2.87 7.50 -5.43
C ASN A 298 -2.86 6.81 -4.07
N ARG A 299 -1.94 5.85 -3.93
CA ARG A 299 -1.68 5.22 -2.64
C ARG A 299 -1.24 6.30 -1.65
N PRO A 300 -1.81 6.37 -0.44
CA PRO A 300 -1.37 7.31 0.57
C PRO A 300 0.13 7.19 0.82
N THR A 301 0.78 8.34 0.93
CA THR A 301 2.22 8.44 1.14
C THR A 301 2.51 8.49 2.63
N GLY A 302 3.52 7.77 3.10
CA GLY A 302 4.04 7.88 4.46
C GLY A 302 4.90 9.15 4.66
N GLY A 303 5.56 9.27 5.81
CA GLY A 303 6.45 10.39 6.14
C GLY A 303 5.70 11.66 6.52
N THR A 304 6.40 12.81 6.45
CA THR A 304 5.89 14.10 6.91
C THR A 304 5.57 15.05 5.76
N PHE A 305 6.41 15.14 4.72
CA PHE A 305 6.32 16.19 3.71
C PHE A 305 5.16 15.96 2.73
N PHE A 306 5.03 14.74 2.25
CA PHE A 306 4.06 14.38 1.23
C PHE A 306 2.87 13.57 1.77
N ASN A 307 2.74 13.49 3.09
CA ASN A 307 1.62 12.82 3.73
C ASN A 307 0.46 13.81 3.97
N PRO A 308 -0.65 13.69 3.24
CA PRO A 308 -1.77 14.63 3.38
C PRO A 308 -2.40 14.59 4.78
N ILE A 309 -2.35 13.43 5.45
CA ILE A 309 -2.89 13.25 6.80
C ILE A 309 -2.00 13.97 7.83
N TYR A 310 -0.67 13.88 7.69
CA TYR A 310 0.25 14.62 8.54
C TYR A 310 0.04 16.12 8.40
N GLN A 311 -0.03 16.61 7.15
CA GLN A 311 -0.28 18.02 6.86
C GLN A 311 -1.60 18.51 7.45
N LEU A 312 -2.66 17.70 7.36
CA LEU A 312 -3.97 18.01 7.93
C LEU A 312 -3.91 18.16 9.45
N TYR A 313 -3.21 17.26 10.14
CA TYR A 313 -3.18 17.23 11.61
C TYR A 313 -2.24 18.26 12.22
N THR A 314 -1.19 18.66 11.52
CA THR A 314 -0.19 19.61 12.02
C THR A 314 -0.47 21.06 11.62
N SER A 315 -1.38 21.28 10.67
CA SER A 315 -1.75 22.62 10.23
C SER A 315 -2.42 23.45 11.33
N PRO A 316 -2.22 24.79 11.32
CA PRO A 316 -2.90 25.70 12.25
C PRO A 316 -4.41 25.53 12.27
N ARG A 317 -4.99 25.46 13.47
CA ARG A 317 -6.42 25.17 13.66
C ARG A 317 -7.35 26.29 13.20
N ASN A 318 -6.86 27.52 13.08
CA ASN A 318 -7.60 28.66 12.59
C ASN A 318 -7.55 28.89 11.07
N LEU A 319 -7.00 27.93 10.30
CA LEU A 319 -7.09 27.98 8.84
C LEU A 319 -8.51 27.66 8.37
N ASP A 320 -8.98 28.39 7.35
CA ASP A 320 -10.20 28.03 6.62
C ASP A 320 -9.91 26.87 5.66
N MET A 321 -9.89 25.67 6.22
CA MET A 321 -9.61 24.45 5.44
C MET A 321 -10.66 24.20 4.36
N ASN A 322 -11.90 24.64 4.55
CA ASN A 322 -12.95 24.54 3.53
C ASN A 322 -12.66 25.42 2.32
N TRP A 323 -12.10 26.59 2.56
CA TRP A 323 -11.66 27.46 1.47
C TRP A 323 -10.44 26.84 0.76
N TYR A 324 -9.40 26.37 1.50
CA TYR A 324 -8.22 25.75 0.93
C TYR A 324 -8.52 24.43 0.21
N ARG A 325 -9.55 23.71 0.62
CA ARG A 325 -10.06 22.52 -0.11
C ARG A 325 -10.57 22.87 -1.49
N LYS A 326 -11.33 23.96 -1.61
CA LYS A 326 -11.94 24.41 -2.88
C LYS A 326 -10.95 25.11 -3.79
N ASN A 327 -9.96 25.76 -3.19
CA ASN A 327 -8.98 26.62 -3.85
C ASN A 327 -7.55 26.09 -3.62
N TYR A 328 -7.33 24.78 -3.75
CA TYR A 328 -6.03 24.20 -3.47
C TYR A 328 -4.98 24.50 -4.56
N TYR A 329 -5.39 25.03 -5.70
CA TYR A 329 -4.51 25.46 -6.79
C TYR A 329 -5.05 26.72 -7.47
N ASP A 330 -4.11 27.51 -8.00
CA ASP A 330 -4.39 28.71 -8.75
C ASP A 330 -3.78 28.57 -10.15
N THR A 331 -4.63 28.70 -11.19
CA THR A 331 -4.22 28.63 -12.60
C THR A 331 -3.85 29.99 -13.17
N GLU A 332 -4.27 31.08 -12.52
CA GLU A 332 -4.03 32.45 -12.97
C GLU A 332 -2.83 33.12 -12.28
N ALA A 333 -2.10 32.35 -11.45
CA ALA A 333 -0.97 32.89 -10.71
C ALA A 333 0.08 33.46 -11.64
N THR A 334 0.22 34.79 -11.59
CA THR A 334 1.22 35.60 -12.29
C THR A 334 2.66 35.38 -11.77
N TRP A 335 2.95 34.21 -11.27
CA TRP A 335 4.18 33.81 -10.57
C TRP A 335 5.37 33.61 -11.48
N LEU A 336 5.17 33.65 -12.78
CA LEU A 336 6.23 33.54 -13.79
C LEU A 336 7.26 34.70 -13.74
N SER A 337 7.00 35.72 -12.94
CA SER A 337 7.86 36.90 -12.89
C SER A 337 8.66 37.07 -11.59
N LYS A 338 8.58 36.16 -10.61
CA LYS A 338 9.52 36.23 -9.49
C LYS A 338 10.90 35.78 -9.95
N LYS A 339 11.79 36.75 -10.09
CA LYS A 339 13.22 36.51 -10.18
C LYS A 339 13.69 35.92 -8.88
N TYR A 340 14.18 34.69 -8.92
CA TYR A 340 14.87 34.12 -7.78
C TYR A 340 16.34 34.42 -7.86
N ASP A 341 16.89 35.02 -6.81
CA ASP A 341 18.33 35.10 -6.63
C ASP A 341 18.81 33.68 -6.23
N TYR A 342 19.71 33.11 -6.98
CA TYR A 342 20.29 31.81 -6.67
C TYR A 342 21.79 31.98 -6.41
N ILE A 343 22.28 31.16 -5.47
CA ILE A 343 23.69 31.15 -5.13
C ILE A 343 24.41 30.26 -6.14
N VAL A 344 25.33 30.84 -6.88
CA VAL A 344 26.25 30.08 -7.74
C VAL A 344 27.60 30.03 -7.03
N SER A 345 28.16 28.84 -6.96
CA SER A 345 29.54 28.66 -6.50
C SER A 345 30.48 28.99 -7.66
N GLU A 346 31.16 30.13 -7.61
CA GLU A 346 32.22 30.49 -8.54
C GLU A 346 33.59 30.32 -7.86
N THR A 347 34.63 30.05 -8.64
CA THR A 347 35.99 30.01 -8.12
C THR A 347 36.53 31.46 -8.07
N GLY A 348 36.81 31.92 -6.86
CA GLY A 348 37.42 33.24 -6.66
C GLY A 348 38.82 33.34 -7.25
N PRO A 349 39.38 34.56 -7.31
CA PRO A 349 40.76 34.80 -7.82
C PRO A 349 41.85 34.07 -7.03
N ASP A 350 41.52 33.62 -5.83
CA ASP A 350 42.36 32.85 -4.91
C ASP A 350 42.21 31.33 -5.07
N GLY A 351 41.38 30.90 -6.03
CA GLY A 351 41.14 29.46 -6.28
C GLY A 351 40.14 28.83 -5.31
N LEU A 352 39.54 29.59 -4.38
CA LEU A 352 38.56 29.12 -3.44
C LEU A 352 37.12 29.31 -3.94
N PRO A 353 36.18 28.42 -3.59
CA PRO A 353 34.79 28.61 -3.98
C PRO A 353 34.20 29.83 -3.27
N THR A 354 33.76 30.78 -4.04
CA THR A 354 33.05 32.00 -3.61
C THR A 354 31.58 31.84 -3.98
N SER A 355 30.68 32.21 -3.07
CA SER A 355 29.25 32.22 -3.33
C SER A 355 28.88 33.58 -3.93
N VAL A 356 28.47 33.59 -5.18
CA VAL A 356 27.96 34.81 -5.86
C VAL A 356 26.45 34.68 -5.99
N ILE A 357 25.74 35.73 -5.56
CA ILE A 357 24.28 35.82 -5.77
C ILE A 357 24.08 36.29 -7.19
N GLN A 358 23.60 35.42 -8.07
CA GLN A 358 23.14 35.83 -9.40
C GLN A 358 21.64 36.13 -9.34
N SER A 359 21.29 37.38 -9.60
CA SER A 359 19.89 37.82 -9.68
C SER A 359 19.31 37.61 -11.07
N GLY A 360 18.15 37.00 -11.10
CA GLY A 360 17.19 37.21 -12.14
C GLY A 360 17.24 36.39 -13.39
N LYS A 361 17.25 35.08 -13.35
CA LYS A 361 16.63 34.31 -14.45
C LYS A 361 15.19 33.97 -14.10
N GLU A 362 14.26 34.33 -15.00
CA GLU A 362 12.89 33.83 -14.92
C GLU A 362 12.92 32.30 -14.97
N SER A 363 12.39 31.67 -13.96
CA SER A 363 12.29 30.22 -13.97
C SER A 363 11.19 29.79 -14.94
N ILE A 364 11.56 29.11 -15.99
CA ILE A 364 10.66 28.50 -16.99
C ILE A 364 9.80 27.37 -16.37
N LEU A 365 9.97 27.07 -15.08
CA LEU A 365 9.37 25.92 -14.40
C LEU A 365 7.86 26.05 -14.10
N PHE A 366 7.24 27.19 -14.39
CA PHE A 366 5.82 27.43 -14.08
C PHE A 366 5.01 27.65 -15.35
N ASP A 367 4.56 26.58 -15.96
CA ASP A 367 3.57 26.64 -17.02
C ASP A 367 2.19 26.97 -16.45
N LYS A 368 1.49 27.93 -17.04
CA LYS A 368 0.09 28.30 -16.71
C LYS A 368 -0.87 27.09 -16.65
N HIS A 369 -0.56 26.03 -17.40
CA HIS A 369 -1.40 24.84 -17.50
C HIS A 369 -1.42 23.97 -16.24
N TYR A 370 -0.43 24.10 -15.37
CA TYR A 370 -0.29 23.19 -14.21
C TYR A 370 -0.76 23.77 -12.90
N GLY A 371 -0.97 25.10 -12.83
CA GLY A 371 -1.39 25.81 -11.64
C GLY A 371 -0.33 25.83 -10.54
N LYS A 372 -0.52 26.72 -9.57
CA LYS A 372 0.31 26.84 -8.37
C LYS A 372 -0.45 26.31 -7.17
N GLN A 373 0.26 25.66 -6.26
CA GLN A 373 -0.29 25.32 -4.95
C GLN A 373 -0.73 26.57 -4.18
N VAL A 374 -1.95 26.55 -3.66
CA VAL A 374 -2.46 27.59 -2.77
C VAL A 374 -2.45 27.03 -1.34
N TRP A 375 -1.56 27.59 -0.52
CA TRP A 375 -1.42 27.21 0.87
C TRP A 375 -0.99 28.40 1.72
N TYR A 376 -1.06 28.26 3.04
CA TYR A 376 -0.71 29.32 3.97
C TYR A 376 0.80 29.54 4.13
N SER A 377 1.62 28.64 3.65
CA SER A 377 3.08 28.69 3.78
C SER A 377 3.75 28.15 2.53
N ASP A 378 4.87 28.76 2.18
CA ASP A 378 5.75 28.32 1.10
C ASP A 378 6.95 27.52 1.64
N ALA A 379 6.91 27.09 2.92
CA ALA A 379 7.97 26.29 3.51
C ALA A 379 8.01 24.89 2.89
N ILE A 380 9.22 24.38 2.66
CA ILE A 380 9.51 23.15 1.92
C ILE A 380 8.80 21.88 2.45
N ASN A 381 8.36 21.92 3.68
CA ASN A 381 7.70 20.77 4.34
C ASN A 381 6.20 21.00 4.61
N LEU A 382 5.63 22.09 4.08
CA LEU A 382 4.24 22.45 4.32
C LEU A 382 3.47 22.45 3.00
N ASN A 383 2.62 21.45 2.81
CA ASN A 383 1.83 21.27 1.62
C ASN A 383 0.32 21.28 1.94
N ASN A 384 -0.48 21.78 1.02
CA ASN A 384 -1.92 21.66 1.10
C ASN A 384 -2.34 20.18 0.96
N PRO A 385 -3.08 19.61 1.92
CA PRO A 385 -3.51 18.20 1.85
C PRO A 385 -4.26 17.86 0.55
N TRP A 386 -5.10 18.76 0.04
CA TRP A 386 -5.86 18.54 -1.19
C TRP A 386 -5.01 18.69 -2.45
N TRP A 387 -3.95 19.52 -2.40
CA TRP A 387 -2.94 19.52 -3.46
C TRP A 387 -2.24 18.17 -3.55
N LEU A 388 -1.80 17.62 -2.42
CA LEU A 388 -1.10 16.34 -2.38
C LEU A 388 -1.94 15.20 -2.98
N ILE A 389 -3.21 15.08 -2.60
CA ILE A 389 -4.06 13.99 -3.11
C ILE A 389 -4.49 14.16 -4.58
N ASN A 390 -4.47 15.39 -5.12
CA ASN A 390 -4.93 15.67 -6.48
C ASN A 390 -3.80 15.93 -7.48
N ARG A 391 -2.65 16.47 -7.03
CA ARG A 391 -1.55 16.91 -7.87
C ARG A 391 -0.24 16.15 -7.67
N MET A 392 -0.15 15.34 -6.60
CA MET A 392 0.92 14.39 -6.42
C MET A 392 0.36 12.97 -6.66
N THR A 393 0.16 12.66 -7.95
CA THR A 393 -0.51 11.43 -8.34
C THR A 393 0.46 10.28 -8.56
N SER A 394 -0.01 9.07 -8.31
CA SER A 394 0.74 7.85 -8.58
C SER A 394 -0.16 6.77 -9.16
N GLU A 395 0.41 5.99 -10.05
CA GLU A 395 -0.23 4.80 -10.58
C GLU A 395 0.77 3.65 -10.56
N GLU A 396 0.39 2.54 -9.93
CA GLU A 396 1.14 1.27 -9.93
C GLU A 396 0.33 0.25 -10.70
N VAL A 397 0.93 -0.36 -11.71
CA VAL A 397 0.36 -1.47 -12.46
C VAL A 397 1.25 -2.70 -12.30
N ILE A 398 0.66 -3.80 -11.85
CA ILE A 398 1.34 -5.08 -11.70
C ILE A 398 0.67 -6.10 -12.61
N ASN A 399 1.47 -6.72 -13.47
CA ASN A 399 1.09 -7.89 -14.25
C ASN A 399 1.94 -9.07 -13.78
N ARG A 400 1.29 -10.09 -13.24
CA ARG A 400 2.00 -11.28 -12.76
C ARG A 400 1.41 -12.54 -13.36
N THR A 401 2.28 -13.39 -13.85
CA THR A 401 1.92 -14.73 -14.33
C THR A 401 2.77 -15.75 -13.59
N PHE A 402 2.15 -16.69 -12.90
CA PHE A 402 2.87 -17.75 -12.23
C PHE A 402 2.12 -19.07 -12.33
N GLY A 403 2.89 -20.15 -12.27
CA GLY A 403 2.32 -21.49 -12.35
C GLY A 403 3.35 -22.59 -12.22
N SER A 404 2.88 -23.81 -12.31
CA SER A 404 3.75 -24.98 -12.26
C SER A 404 3.13 -26.17 -13.01
N ILE A 405 4.00 -27.05 -13.47
CA ILE A 405 3.66 -28.39 -13.92
C ILE A 405 4.41 -29.36 -13.02
N ALA A 406 3.67 -30.24 -12.35
CA ALA A 406 4.22 -31.27 -11.47
C ALA A 406 3.77 -32.67 -11.94
N ALA A 407 4.72 -33.59 -12.09
CA ALA A 407 4.46 -34.98 -12.38
C ALA A 407 4.94 -35.83 -11.19
N ASN A 408 4.07 -36.69 -10.72
CA ASN A 408 4.36 -37.67 -9.68
C ASN A 408 4.12 -39.06 -10.27
N TRP A 409 5.16 -39.86 -10.41
CA TRP A 409 5.10 -41.17 -11.03
C TRP A 409 5.56 -42.28 -10.06
N GLN A 410 4.65 -43.14 -9.69
CA GLN A 410 4.97 -44.37 -9.00
C GLN A 410 5.38 -45.43 -10.01
N ILE A 411 6.68 -45.60 -10.21
CA ILE A 411 7.25 -46.52 -11.21
C ILE A 411 6.95 -47.98 -10.78
N ILE A 412 7.29 -48.29 -9.54
CA ILE A 412 7.00 -49.55 -8.89
C ILE A 412 6.66 -49.30 -7.42
N ASP A 413 6.18 -50.28 -6.67
CA ASP A 413 5.95 -50.12 -5.25
C ASP A 413 7.25 -49.79 -4.51
N GLY A 414 7.23 -48.69 -3.76
CA GLY A 414 8.39 -48.14 -3.06
C GLY A 414 9.27 -47.18 -3.87
N LEU A 415 9.10 -47.06 -5.19
CA LEU A 415 9.87 -46.12 -6.04
C LEU A 415 8.97 -45.08 -6.66
N ASN A 416 9.09 -43.84 -6.19
CA ASN A 416 8.36 -42.67 -6.71
C ASN A 416 9.32 -41.68 -7.34
N LEU A 417 9.01 -41.21 -8.55
CA LEU A 417 9.69 -40.13 -9.21
C LEU A 417 8.80 -38.88 -9.18
N GLN A 418 9.35 -37.75 -8.73
CA GLN A 418 8.68 -36.47 -8.80
C GLN A 418 9.49 -35.49 -9.61
N ALA A 419 8.85 -34.87 -10.62
CA ALA A 419 9.40 -33.76 -11.37
C ALA A 419 8.47 -32.56 -11.25
N ARG A 420 9.03 -31.36 -11.13
CA ARG A 420 8.27 -30.12 -11.10
C ARG A 420 9.01 -29.00 -11.82
N ILE A 421 8.31 -28.32 -12.71
CA ILE A 421 8.74 -27.08 -13.37
C ILE A 421 7.88 -25.96 -12.85
N LYS A 422 8.48 -24.80 -12.60
CA LYS A 422 7.83 -23.62 -12.06
C LYS A 422 8.16 -22.42 -12.93
N TYR A 423 7.21 -21.51 -13.03
CA TYR A 423 7.34 -20.23 -13.69
C TYR A 423 6.71 -19.16 -12.81
N ASP A 424 7.41 -18.04 -12.61
CA ASP A 424 6.92 -16.84 -11.93
C ASP A 424 7.53 -15.62 -12.60
N TYR A 425 6.68 -14.85 -13.26
CA TYR A 425 7.03 -13.59 -13.92
C TYR A 425 6.19 -12.47 -13.35
N ASN A 426 6.85 -11.44 -12.87
CA ASN A 426 6.22 -10.28 -12.28
C ASN A 426 6.76 -9.01 -12.94
N GLU A 427 5.89 -8.29 -13.64
CA GLU A 427 6.15 -6.99 -14.21
C GLU A 427 5.44 -5.92 -13.40
N ARG A 428 6.18 -4.92 -12.98
CA ARG A 428 5.66 -3.79 -12.24
C ARG A 428 6.05 -2.50 -12.93
N ASN A 429 5.06 -1.65 -13.15
CA ASN A 429 5.23 -0.31 -13.68
C ASN A 429 4.69 0.71 -12.67
N ASP A 430 5.57 1.61 -12.23
CA ASP A 430 5.26 2.68 -11.28
C ASP A 430 5.38 4.02 -11.97
N GLU A 431 4.29 4.75 -12.08
CA GLU A 431 4.25 6.11 -12.59
C GLU A 431 3.96 7.08 -11.43
N ASN A 432 4.86 8.03 -11.21
CA ASN A 432 4.71 9.09 -10.21
C ASN A 432 4.75 10.44 -10.91
N ARG A 433 3.74 11.27 -10.67
CA ARG A 433 3.64 12.62 -11.20
C ARG A 433 3.57 13.60 -10.03
N GLN A 434 4.51 14.51 -10.01
CA GLN A 434 4.58 15.58 -9.05
C GLN A 434 4.55 16.90 -9.82
N TYR A 435 3.55 17.73 -9.54
CA TYR A 435 3.43 19.01 -10.18
C TYR A 435 4.37 20.03 -9.53
N ALA A 436 4.85 20.99 -10.31
CA ALA A 436 5.63 22.12 -9.81
C ALA A 436 4.90 22.82 -8.66
N THR A 437 5.65 23.38 -7.71
CA THR A 437 5.16 23.97 -6.45
C THR A 437 4.71 22.97 -5.37
N THR A 438 4.92 21.69 -5.55
CA THR A 438 4.91 20.73 -4.44
C THR A 438 6.23 20.87 -3.68
N TRP A 439 6.17 21.25 -2.40
CA TRP A 439 7.34 21.61 -1.57
C TRP A 439 7.81 20.45 -0.70
#